data_9f0285c1d964b4df26ab3c73bd9d8f2b
#
_entry.id   9f0285c1d964b4df26ab3c73bd9d8f2b
#
_cell.length_a   1.000
_cell.length_b   1.000
_cell.length_c   1.000
_cell.angle_alpha   90.00
_cell.angle_beta   90.00
_cell.angle_gamma   90.00
#
_symmetry.space_group_name_H-M   'P 1'
#
loop_
_entity.id
_entity.type
_entity.pdbx_description
1 polymer ?
#
loop_
_entity_poly.entity_id
_entity_poly.type
_entity_poly.pdbx_seq_one_letter_code
_entity_poly.pdbx_strand_id
1 'polypeptide(L)'
;MNKTVFCKNFRRLFGFVLSICLSLSVLAAQAQNARITIRMENVPMSRIMKEIEKQTRYLFISKGAIDTDRKLSLDLTDRTIREVLDQMVKGSSIQYDFEEAYIILSEKPQAASARIAGRVLDA
;
A
#
# COMPACT_ATOMS: atom_id res chain seq x y z
N MET A 1 -19.59 51.27 -1.90
CA MET A 1 -18.42 51.38 -2.73
C MET A 1 -17.51 50.17 -2.60
N ASN A 2 -17.09 49.89 -1.46
CA ASN A 2 -16.13 48.82 -1.27
C ASN A 2 -16.69 47.40 -1.36
N LYS A 3 -17.97 47.24 -1.22
CA LYS A 3 -18.64 45.92 -1.33
C LYS A 3 -18.54 45.33 -2.73
N THR A 4 -18.66 46.17 -3.74
CA THR A 4 -18.60 45.68 -5.13
C THR A 4 -17.17 45.25 -5.50
N VAL A 5 -16.19 46.00 -5.07
CA VAL A 5 -14.78 45.71 -5.29
C VAL A 5 -14.37 44.47 -4.48
N PHE A 6 -14.84 44.39 -3.25
CA PHE A 6 -14.58 43.25 -2.38
C PHE A 6 -15.13 41.94 -2.97
N CYS A 7 -16.38 41.93 -3.45
CA CYS A 7 -16.97 40.76 -4.07
C CYS A 7 -16.24 40.33 -5.35
N LYS A 8 -15.77 41.29 -6.11
CA LYS A 8 -15.05 41.01 -7.35
C LYS A 8 -13.69 40.35 -7.08
N ASN A 9 -12.99 40.86 -6.09
CA ASN A 9 -11.70 40.30 -5.68
C ASN A 9 -11.89 38.97 -4.92
N PHE A 10 -12.94 38.86 -4.14
CA PHE A 10 -13.27 37.65 -3.40
C PHE A 10 -13.56 36.48 -4.36
N ARG A 11 -14.28 36.72 -5.44
CA ARG A 11 -14.54 35.69 -6.44
C ARG A 11 -13.25 35.22 -7.12
N ARG A 12 -12.33 36.12 -7.39
CA ARG A 12 -11.02 35.77 -7.95
C ARG A 12 -10.17 34.99 -6.96
N LEU A 13 -10.12 35.43 -5.72
CA LEU A 13 -9.41 34.75 -4.65
C LEU A 13 -10.01 33.37 -4.38
N PHE A 14 -11.32 33.27 -4.36
CA PHE A 14 -12.01 32.00 -4.14
C PHE A 14 -11.70 30.99 -5.27
N GLY A 15 -11.70 31.44 -6.51
CA GLY A 15 -11.32 30.61 -7.64
C GLY A 15 -9.87 30.15 -7.56
N PHE A 16 -8.98 31.01 -7.11
CA PHE A 16 -7.57 30.69 -6.94
C PHE A 16 -7.35 29.66 -5.84
N VAL A 17 -7.98 29.85 -4.70
CA VAL A 17 -7.89 28.91 -3.57
C VAL A 17 -8.50 27.57 -3.94
N LEU A 18 -9.63 27.57 -4.62
CA LEU A 18 -10.27 26.34 -5.07
C LEU A 18 -9.39 25.57 -6.06
N SER A 19 -8.74 26.30 -6.95
CA SER A 19 -7.81 25.70 -7.93
C SER A 19 -6.60 25.06 -7.25
N ILE A 20 -6.06 25.70 -6.24
CA ILE A 20 -4.92 25.18 -5.48
C ILE A 20 -5.34 23.94 -4.68
N CYS A 21 -6.52 23.94 -4.08
CA CYS A 21 -7.04 22.79 -3.34
C CYS A 21 -7.23 21.57 -4.23
N LEU A 22 -7.70 21.76 -5.45
CA LEU A 22 -7.85 20.65 -6.39
C LEU A 22 -6.51 20.04 -6.81
N SER A 23 -5.48 20.89 -6.90
CA SER A 23 -4.15 20.41 -7.33
C SER A 23 -3.47 19.56 -6.25
N LEU A 24 -3.76 19.82 -4.98
CA LEU A 24 -3.15 19.09 -3.87
C LEU A 24 -3.73 17.68 -3.69
N SER A 25 -4.95 17.46 -4.18
CA SER A 25 -5.61 16.17 -4.02
C SER A 25 -5.01 15.07 -4.89
N VAL A 26 -4.32 15.44 -5.96
CA VAL A 26 -3.76 14.47 -6.91
C VAL A 26 -2.48 13.82 -6.36
N LEU A 27 -1.78 14.50 -5.45
CA LEU A 27 -0.52 13.98 -4.92
C LEU A 27 -0.71 12.76 -4.01
N ALA A 28 -1.84 12.68 -3.31
CA ALA A 28 -2.10 11.56 -2.39
C ALA A 28 -2.39 10.25 -3.12
N ALA A 29 -2.98 10.33 -4.31
CA ALA A 29 -3.32 9.15 -5.09
C ALA A 29 -2.10 8.53 -5.78
N GLN A 30 -1.03 9.29 -5.95
CA GLN A 30 0.17 8.81 -6.64
C GLN A 30 1.07 7.95 -5.75
N ALA A 31 0.95 8.07 -4.44
CA ALA A 31 1.79 7.30 -3.52
C ALA A 31 1.56 5.79 -3.66
N GLN A 32 0.33 5.37 -3.94
CA GLN A 32 0.01 3.95 -4.14
C GLN A 32 0.38 3.45 -5.54
N ASN A 33 0.66 4.35 -6.45
CA ASN A 33 1.06 4.02 -7.82
C ASN A 33 2.55 4.17 -8.04
N ALA A 34 3.33 4.30 -6.97
CA ALA A 34 4.78 4.35 -7.08
C ALA A 34 5.29 3.13 -7.82
N ARG A 35 6.14 3.35 -8.81
CA ARG A 35 6.71 2.28 -9.60
C ARG A 35 8.07 1.91 -9.05
N ILE A 36 8.29 0.62 -8.94
CA ILE A 36 9.54 0.08 -8.42
C ILE A 36 10.06 -1.02 -9.32
N THR A 37 11.37 -1.26 -9.23
CA THR A 37 12.03 -2.32 -9.95
C THR A 37 12.72 -3.22 -8.94
N ILE A 38 12.37 -4.51 -8.97
CA ILE A 38 12.98 -5.51 -8.10
C ILE A 38 13.42 -6.68 -8.95
N ARG A 39 14.72 -6.96 -8.92
CA ARG A 39 15.33 -8.09 -9.61
C ARG A 39 16.16 -8.86 -8.60
N MET A 40 15.56 -9.80 -7.94
CA MET A 40 16.21 -10.61 -6.92
C MET A 40 15.82 -12.06 -7.07
N GLU A 41 16.78 -12.94 -6.93
CA GLU A 41 16.56 -14.37 -7.02
C GLU A 41 16.98 -15.05 -5.71
N ASN A 42 16.11 -15.91 -5.22
CA ASN A 42 16.39 -16.75 -4.06
C ASN A 42 16.87 -15.95 -2.85
N VAL A 43 16.16 -14.87 -2.54
CA VAL A 43 16.45 -14.02 -1.39
C VAL A 43 15.31 -14.10 -0.38
N PRO A 44 15.58 -13.90 0.91
CA PRO A 44 14.51 -13.88 1.90
C PRO A 44 13.56 -12.70 1.67
N MET A 45 12.30 -12.91 1.99
CA MET A 45 11.26 -11.90 1.85
C MET A 45 11.61 -10.59 2.54
N SER A 46 12.27 -10.68 3.70
CA SER A 46 12.72 -9.50 4.44
C SER A 46 13.65 -8.60 3.61
N ARG A 47 14.44 -9.19 2.75
CA ARG A 47 15.35 -8.42 1.89
C ARG A 47 14.59 -7.68 0.80
N ILE A 48 13.57 -8.31 0.24
CA ILE A 48 12.69 -7.68 -0.74
C ILE A 48 11.93 -6.53 -0.09
N MET A 49 11.43 -6.72 1.13
CA MET A 49 10.76 -5.68 1.88
C MET A 49 11.67 -4.46 2.07
N LYS A 50 12.92 -4.67 2.46
CA LYS A 50 13.89 -3.57 2.61
C LYS A 50 14.15 -2.84 1.29
N GLU A 51 14.19 -3.55 0.20
CA GLU A 51 14.37 -2.93 -1.11
C GLU A 51 13.18 -2.06 -1.49
N ILE A 52 11.97 -2.51 -1.19
CA ILE A 52 10.76 -1.72 -1.40
C ILE A 52 10.78 -0.47 -0.52
N GLU A 53 11.18 -0.58 0.73
CA GLU A 53 11.30 0.56 1.64
C GLU A 53 12.28 1.61 1.13
N LYS A 54 13.37 1.17 0.49
CA LYS A 54 14.35 2.10 -0.10
C LYS A 54 13.81 2.86 -1.31
N GLN A 55 13.01 2.20 -2.12
CA GLN A 55 12.49 2.78 -3.36
C GLN A 55 11.18 3.54 -3.16
N THR A 56 10.55 3.38 -2.01
CA THR A 56 9.27 4.01 -1.69
C THR A 56 9.35 4.69 -0.33
N ARG A 57 8.26 5.31 0.07
CA ARG A 57 8.16 5.91 1.41
C ARG A 57 7.41 4.99 2.38
N TYR A 58 7.07 3.80 1.95
CA TYR A 58 6.35 2.86 2.79
C TYR A 58 7.29 2.09 3.70
N LEU A 59 6.81 1.78 4.89
CA LEU A 59 7.48 0.90 5.85
C LEU A 59 6.60 -0.32 6.08
N PHE A 60 7.23 -1.46 6.29
CA PHE A 60 6.50 -2.69 6.51
C PHE A 60 6.26 -2.94 7.99
N ILE A 61 5.05 -3.36 8.32
CA ILE A 61 4.66 -3.82 9.65
C ILE A 61 4.09 -5.22 9.52
N SER A 62 4.62 -6.16 10.29
CA SER A 62 4.11 -7.52 10.31
C SER A 62 3.22 -7.72 11.52
N LYS A 63 2.01 -8.19 11.30
CA LYS A 63 1.08 -8.58 12.35
C LYS A 63 1.01 -10.10 12.41
N GLY A 64 1.38 -10.65 13.55
CA GLY A 64 1.41 -12.10 13.73
C GLY A 64 2.74 -12.73 13.35
N ALA A 65 2.74 -14.04 13.24
CA ALA A 65 3.94 -14.82 12.98
C ALA A 65 4.15 -15.01 11.48
N ILE A 66 4.59 -13.97 10.80
CA ILE A 66 4.84 -14.03 9.36
C ILE A 66 6.28 -14.49 9.11
N ASP A 67 6.44 -15.54 8.30
CA ASP A 67 7.75 -16.02 7.91
C ASP A 67 8.37 -15.11 6.85
N THR A 68 9.20 -14.18 7.32
CA THR A 68 9.91 -13.24 6.44
C THR A 68 11.23 -13.82 5.92
N ASP A 69 11.63 -14.98 6.40
CA ASP A 69 12.84 -15.68 5.92
C ASP A 69 12.57 -16.56 4.71
N ARG A 70 11.31 -16.69 4.33
CA ARG A 70 10.92 -17.43 3.14
C ARG A 70 11.61 -16.85 1.91
N LYS A 71 12.26 -17.71 1.15
CA LYS A 71 12.98 -17.27 -0.04
C LYS A 71 12.05 -17.09 -1.22
N LEU A 72 12.22 -15.98 -1.91
CA LEU A 72 11.42 -15.60 -3.06
C LEU A 72 12.33 -15.14 -4.19
N SER A 73 11.82 -15.27 -5.39
CA SER A 73 12.47 -14.72 -6.59
C SER A 73 11.48 -13.79 -7.26
N LEU A 74 11.88 -12.54 -7.44
CA LEU A 74 11.09 -11.54 -8.12
C LEU A 74 11.92 -10.88 -9.21
N ASP A 75 11.38 -10.83 -10.42
CA ASP A 75 11.97 -10.10 -11.53
C ASP A 75 10.90 -9.20 -12.11
N LEU A 76 10.77 -8.01 -11.54
CA LEU A 76 9.76 -7.03 -11.91
C LEU A 76 10.43 -5.69 -12.20
N THR A 77 10.13 -5.15 -13.36
CA THR A 77 10.69 -3.88 -13.81
C THR A 77 9.56 -2.89 -14.02
N ASP A 78 9.69 -1.71 -13.41
CA ASP A 78 8.73 -0.61 -13.58
C ASP A 78 7.28 -1.05 -13.30
N ARG A 79 7.08 -1.72 -12.17
CA ARG A 79 5.77 -2.18 -11.73
C ARG A 79 5.29 -1.37 -10.53
N THR A 80 3.97 -1.29 -10.38
CA THR A 80 3.41 -0.61 -9.21
C THR A 80 3.71 -1.40 -7.95
N ILE A 81 3.75 -0.70 -6.82
CA ILE A 81 4.00 -1.35 -5.54
C ILE A 81 2.97 -2.45 -5.26
N ARG A 82 1.73 -2.24 -5.69
CA ARG A 82 0.66 -3.22 -5.52
C ARG A 82 0.96 -4.52 -6.28
N GLU A 83 1.40 -4.40 -7.51
CA GLU A 83 1.77 -5.56 -8.34
C GLU A 83 2.94 -6.34 -7.73
N VAL A 84 3.93 -5.62 -7.20
CA VAL A 84 5.07 -6.24 -6.53
C VAL A 84 4.64 -6.99 -5.27
N LEU A 85 3.77 -6.38 -4.47
CA LEU A 85 3.22 -7.03 -3.27
C LEU A 85 2.39 -8.25 -3.60
N ASP A 86 1.57 -8.18 -4.66
CA ASP A 86 0.79 -9.32 -5.11
C ASP A 86 1.67 -10.50 -5.48
N GLN A 87 2.79 -10.25 -6.17
CA GLN A 87 3.75 -11.30 -6.51
C GLN A 87 4.47 -11.82 -5.26
N MET A 88 4.78 -10.93 -4.32
CA MET A 88 5.48 -11.30 -3.11
C MET A 88 4.66 -12.22 -2.21
N VAL A 89 3.35 -11.99 -2.11
CA VAL A 89 2.47 -12.81 -1.26
C VAL A 89 1.81 -13.96 -2.00
N LYS A 90 2.01 -14.05 -3.31
CA LYS A 90 1.40 -15.09 -4.13
C LYS A 90 1.82 -16.49 -3.65
N GLY A 91 0.86 -17.36 -3.52
CA GLY A 91 1.12 -18.72 -3.05
C GLY A 91 1.35 -18.86 -1.57
N SER A 92 1.18 -17.79 -0.81
CA SER A 92 1.30 -17.82 0.64
C SER A 92 -0.04 -17.50 1.31
N SER A 93 -0.10 -17.68 2.61
CA SER A 93 -1.26 -17.28 3.41
C SER A 93 -1.14 -15.87 3.94
N ILE A 94 -0.32 -15.04 3.32
CA ILE A 94 -0.11 -13.66 3.72
C ILE A 94 -1.00 -12.75 2.88
N GLN A 95 -1.55 -11.75 3.53
CA GLN A 95 -2.24 -10.65 2.89
C GLN A 95 -1.60 -9.33 3.29
N TYR A 96 -1.83 -8.29 2.52
CA TYR A 96 -1.29 -6.96 2.82
C TYR A 96 -2.39 -5.90 2.77
N ASP A 97 -2.18 -4.85 3.50
CA ASP A 97 -3.04 -3.68 3.50
C ASP A 97 -2.21 -2.40 3.57
N PHE A 98 -2.77 -1.30 3.10
CA PHE A 98 -2.10 -0.02 3.14
C PHE A 98 -2.74 0.86 4.21
N GLU A 99 -1.94 1.32 5.15
CA GLU A 99 -2.34 2.31 6.15
C GLU A 99 -1.38 3.49 6.11
N GLU A 100 -1.82 4.61 5.57
CA GLU A 100 -1.01 5.84 5.47
C GLU A 100 0.34 5.56 4.80
N ALA A 101 1.43 5.55 5.58
CA ALA A 101 2.77 5.29 5.10
C ALA A 101 3.24 3.86 5.41
N TYR A 102 2.33 2.99 5.83
CA TYR A 102 2.68 1.63 6.23
C TYR A 102 2.03 0.60 5.33
N ILE A 103 2.75 -0.47 5.09
CA ILE A 103 2.23 -1.68 4.46
C ILE A 103 2.16 -2.75 5.55
N ILE A 104 0.94 -3.13 5.89
CA ILE A 104 0.72 -4.09 6.97
C ILE A 104 0.58 -5.47 6.37
N LEU A 105 1.43 -6.38 6.80
CA LEU A 105 1.36 -7.78 6.42
C LEU A 105 0.68 -8.56 7.55
N SER A 106 -0.27 -9.39 7.19
CA SER A 106 -0.97 -10.25 8.15
C SER A 106 -1.28 -11.59 7.52
N GLU A 107 -1.55 -12.58 8.35
CA GLU A 107 -1.99 -13.86 7.84
C GLU A 107 -3.46 -13.80 7.43
N LYS A 108 -3.78 -14.45 6.33
CA LYS A 108 -5.17 -14.59 5.92
C LYS A 108 -5.91 -15.46 6.92
N PRO A 109 -7.14 -15.11 7.29
CA PRO A 109 -7.97 -15.99 8.08
C PRO A 109 -8.16 -17.31 7.36
N GLN A 110 -7.83 -18.39 8.02
CA GLN A 110 -7.99 -19.70 7.43
C GLN A 110 -9.42 -20.19 7.65
N ALA A 111 -10.26 -19.94 6.69
CA ALA A 111 -11.64 -20.40 6.74
C ALA A 111 -11.75 -21.91 6.87
N ALA A 112 -10.83 -22.62 6.30
CA ALA A 112 -10.79 -24.07 6.43
C ALA A 112 -10.57 -24.51 7.87
N SER A 113 -9.72 -23.84 8.59
CA SER A 113 -9.50 -24.14 10.00
C SER A 113 -10.73 -23.86 10.85
N ALA A 114 -11.40 -22.77 10.59
CA ALA A 114 -12.63 -22.46 11.26
C ALA A 114 -13.71 -23.49 10.97
N ARG A 115 -13.78 -23.96 9.77
CA ARG A 115 -14.73 -24.99 9.38
C ARG A 115 -14.45 -26.30 10.09
N ILE A 116 -13.20 -26.66 10.22
CA ILE A 116 -12.83 -27.85 10.93
C ILE A 116 -13.21 -27.76 12.39
N ALA A 117 -12.98 -26.64 12.99
CA ALA A 117 -13.38 -26.41 14.35
C ALA A 117 -14.88 -26.52 14.54
N GLY A 118 -15.63 -26.03 13.60
CA GLY A 118 -17.07 -26.13 13.64
C GLY A 118 -17.58 -27.53 13.57
N ARG A 119 -16.89 -28.38 12.91
CA ARG A 119 -17.33 -29.71 12.76
C ARG A 119 -17.21 -30.50 14.06
N VAL A 120 -16.36 -30.13 14.72
CA VAL A 120 -16.19 -30.74 15.81
C VAL A 120 -17.25 -30.82 16.79
N LEU A 121 -17.78 -30.38 16.52
CA LEU A 121 -18.53 -30.44 17.24
C LEU A 121 -19.12 -31.46 17.53
N ASP A 122 -18.84 -31.65 17.04
CA ASP A 122 -19.08 -32.49 17.19
C ASP A 122 -19.08 -32.97 17.98
N ALA A 123 -19.14 -32.48 18.07
CA ALA A 123 -19.19 -33.15 18.61
C ALA A 123 -19.52 -33.65 19.66
#